data_d83f3e9f46d65979955eeb23d8d9a376
#
_entry.id   d83f3e9f46d65979955eeb23d8d9a376
#
_cell.length_a   1.000
_cell.length_b   1.000
_cell.length_c   1.000
_cell.angle_alpha   90.00
_cell.angle_beta   90.00
_cell.angle_gamma   90.00
#
_symmetry.space_group_name_H-M   'P 1'
#
loop_
_entity.id
_entity.type
_entity.pdbx_description
1 polymer ?
#
loop_
_entity_poly.entity_id
_entity_poly.type
_entity_poly.pdbx_seq_one_letter_code
_entity_poly.pdbx_strand_id
1 'polypeptide(L)'
;MEMLSNASKYAINAVLFLALDVHKDRKVGVKEIAASIDVPIPFLAKLLQDLSRKGVISSSKGPNGGFYLTEENKGQKLLVIVDKIDGLSKLKECVLGLSNCSSEKPCPVHKMVQPLRKNFLNELSNNSIATFAKRVQQGKTFLSPGKLNS
;
A
#
# COMPACT_ATOMS: atom_id res chain seq x y z
N MET A 1 7.73 11.07 -11.72
CA MET A 1 6.95 9.94 -12.28
C MET A 1 6.01 9.41 -11.23
N GLU A 2 4.73 9.52 -11.47
CA GLU A 2 3.73 9.10 -10.49
C GLU A 2 3.19 7.72 -10.87
N MET A 3 3.54 6.69 -10.10
CA MET A 3 3.11 5.32 -10.31
C MET A 3 1.93 4.92 -9.44
N LEU A 4 1.70 5.64 -8.35
CA LEU A 4 0.66 5.35 -7.37
C LEU A 4 -0.19 6.59 -7.13
N SER A 5 -1.51 6.41 -7.01
CA SER A 5 -2.39 7.48 -6.55
C SER A 5 -2.13 7.80 -5.08
N ASN A 6 -2.60 8.95 -4.61
CA ASN A 6 -2.54 9.28 -3.18
C ASN A 6 -3.29 8.23 -2.36
N ALA A 7 -4.43 7.74 -2.87
CA ALA A 7 -5.19 6.69 -2.19
C ALA A 7 -4.36 5.42 -2.00
N SER A 8 -3.64 4.96 -3.04
CA SER A 8 -2.76 3.80 -2.91
C SER A 8 -1.61 4.05 -1.95
N LYS A 9 -1.02 5.23 -1.98
CA LYS A 9 0.05 5.60 -1.05
C LYS A 9 -0.41 5.53 0.40
N TYR A 10 -1.57 6.11 0.70
CA TYR A 10 -2.14 6.09 2.04
C TYR A 10 -2.55 4.67 2.45
N ALA A 11 -3.13 3.91 1.52
CA ALA A 11 -3.52 2.52 1.76
C ALA A 11 -2.32 1.65 2.13
N ILE A 12 -1.23 1.75 1.37
CA ILE A 12 0.00 1.01 1.66
C ILE A 12 0.54 1.36 3.05
N ASN A 13 0.62 2.65 3.35
CA ASN A 13 1.12 3.10 4.65
C ASN A 13 0.25 2.58 5.80
N ALA A 14 -1.07 2.64 5.65
CA ALA A 14 -1.99 2.16 6.67
C ALA A 14 -1.90 0.65 6.88
N VAL A 15 -1.85 -0.11 5.78
CA VAL A 15 -1.77 -1.58 5.86
C VAL A 15 -0.46 -2.02 6.49
N LEU A 16 0.66 -1.42 6.09
CA LEU A 16 1.96 -1.74 6.70
C LEU A 16 2.02 -1.36 8.17
N PHE A 17 1.41 -0.23 8.55
CA PHE A 17 1.27 0.15 9.96
C PHE A 17 0.53 -0.92 10.76
N LEU A 18 -0.62 -1.40 10.23
CA LEU A 18 -1.40 -2.45 10.88
C LEU A 18 -0.66 -3.79 10.94
N ALA A 19 0.25 -4.03 10.02
CA ALA A 19 0.99 -5.29 9.96
C ALA A 19 2.17 -5.36 10.95
N LEU A 20 2.50 -4.26 11.62
CA LEU A 20 3.59 -4.25 12.59
C LEU A 20 3.25 -5.13 13.81
N ASP A 21 4.25 -5.80 14.37
CA ASP A 21 4.07 -6.72 15.49
C ASP A 21 3.44 -6.04 16.72
N VAL A 22 3.69 -4.76 16.92
CA VAL A 22 3.10 -4.00 18.04
C VAL A 22 1.57 -3.99 17.96
N HIS A 23 1.00 -4.21 16.79
CA HIS A 23 -0.46 -4.27 16.59
C HIS A 23 -1.00 -5.70 16.52
N LYS A 24 -0.13 -6.68 16.71
CA LYS A 24 -0.55 -8.08 16.72
C LYS A 24 -1.60 -8.30 17.82
N ASP A 25 -2.64 -9.02 17.47
CA ASP A 25 -3.72 -9.39 18.40
C ASP A 25 -4.51 -8.20 18.95
N ARG A 26 -4.42 -7.02 18.30
CA ARG A 26 -5.26 -5.90 18.69
C ARG A 26 -5.88 -5.22 17.47
N LYS A 27 -7.00 -4.55 17.71
CA LYS A 27 -7.70 -3.76 16.70
C LYS A 27 -7.34 -2.30 16.88
N VAL A 28 -7.09 -1.63 15.76
CA VAL A 28 -6.63 -0.23 15.76
C VAL A 28 -7.71 0.64 15.14
N GLY A 29 -8.10 1.69 15.84
CA GLY A 29 -9.10 2.63 15.34
C GLY A 29 -8.52 3.58 14.29
N VAL A 30 -9.41 4.14 13.48
CA VAL A 30 -9.02 5.04 12.39
C VAL A 30 -8.25 6.28 12.90
N LYS A 31 -8.61 6.79 14.07
CA LYS A 31 -7.95 7.97 14.66
C LYS A 31 -6.47 7.72 14.94
N GLU A 32 -6.17 6.56 15.51
CA GLU A 32 -4.78 6.18 15.82
C GLU A 32 -3.97 6.00 14.54
N ILE A 33 -4.56 5.31 13.55
CA ILE A 33 -3.89 5.10 12.27
C ILE A 33 -3.63 6.45 11.58
N ALA A 34 -4.65 7.31 11.51
CA ALA A 34 -4.57 8.62 10.86
C ALA A 34 -3.48 9.50 11.50
N ALA A 35 -3.40 9.51 12.82
CA ALA A 35 -2.38 10.27 13.53
C ALA A 35 -0.98 9.73 13.25
N SER A 36 -0.84 8.42 13.16
CA SER A 36 0.45 7.76 12.97
C SER A 36 1.02 7.93 11.57
N ILE A 37 0.17 7.98 10.55
CA ILE A 37 0.61 8.12 9.15
C ILE A 37 0.32 9.51 8.56
N ASP A 38 -0.23 10.40 9.38
CA ASP A 38 -0.49 11.80 9.03
C ASP A 38 -1.43 11.94 7.81
N VAL A 39 -2.62 11.35 7.91
CA VAL A 39 -3.65 11.35 6.87
C VAL A 39 -4.97 11.84 7.49
N PRO A 40 -5.77 12.66 6.78
CA PRO A 40 -7.07 13.10 7.29
C PRO A 40 -8.01 11.93 7.60
N ILE A 41 -8.64 11.97 8.78
CA ILE A 41 -9.50 10.90 9.26
C ILE A 41 -10.63 10.54 8.29
N PRO A 42 -11.43 11.49 7.76
CA PRO A 42 -12.55 11.12 6.89
C PRO A 42 -12.11 10.37 5.64
N PHE A 43 -11.00 10.78 5.05
CA PHE A 43 -10.44 10.14 3.86
C PHE A 43 -9.96 8.72 4.20
N LEU A 44 -9.22 8.59 5.29
CA LEU A 44 -8.66 7.30 5.72
C LEU A 44 -9.77 6.31 6.11
N ALA A 45 -10.80 6.78 6.82
CA ALA A 45 -11.91 5.93 7.25
C ALA A 45 -12.58 5.25 6.05
N LYS A 46 -12.87 6.03 5.01
CA LYS A 46 -13.49 5.51 3.79
C LYS A 46 -12.57 4.50 3.09
N LEU A 47 -11.29 4.82 3.01
CA LEU A 47 -10.28 3.97 2.38
C LEU A 47 -10.15 2.62 3.11
N LEU A 48 -10.07 2.64 4.44
CA LEU A 48 -9.96 1.43 5.25
C LEU A 48 -11.21 0.57 5.17
N GLN A 49 -12.38 1.17 5.14
CA GLN A 49 -13.63 0.45 4.97
C GLN A 49 -13.68 -0.25 3.61
N ASP A 50 -13.21 0.42 2.57
CA ASP A 50 -13.15 -0.16 1.23
C ASP A 50 -12.18 -1.35 1.17
N LEU A 51 -11.01 -1.21 1.77
CA LEU A 51 -10.01 -2.28 1.84
C LEU A 51 -10.54 -3.48 2.63
N SER A 52 -11.26 -3.24 3.72
CA SER A 52 -11.88 -4.28 4.51
C SER A 52 -12.93 -5.04 3.71
N ARG A 53 -13.79 -4.32 2.99
CA ARG A 53 -14.82 -4.91 2.15
C ARG A 53 -14.23 -5.76 1.03
N LYS A 54 -13.07 -5.36 0.51
CA LYS A 54 -12.37 -6.09 -0.56
C LYS A 54 -11.48 -7.22 -0.05
N GLY A 55 -11.44 -7.45 1.25
CA GLY A 55 -10.69 -8.55 1.83
C GLY A 55 -9.20 -8.34 1.99
N VAL A 56 -8.72 -7.11 1.82
CA VAL A 56 -7.30 -6.79 1.98
C VAL A 56 -6.93 -6.72 3.46
N ILE A 57 -7.81 -6.11 4.26
CA ILE A 57 -7.67 -6.04 5.72
C ILE A 57 -8.94 -6.57 6.37
N SER A 58 -8.93 -6.70 7.68
CA SER A 58 -10.08 -7.14 8.45
C SER A 58 -10.55 -6.01 9.38
N SER A 59 -11.83 -6.03 9.72
CA SER A 59 -12.40 -5.04 10.63
C SER A 59 -13.44 -5.66 11.55
N SER A 60 -13.67 -5.00 12.66
CA SER A 60 -14.68 -5.38 13.63
C SER A 60 -15.41 -4.12 14.09
N LYS A 61 -16.74 -4.22 14.23
CA LYS A 61 -17.60 -3.11 14.67
C LYS A 61 -17.69 -3.05 16.19
N GLY A 62 -18.19 -1.92 16.68
CA GLY A 62 -18.49 -1.73 18.10
C GLY A 62 -17.41 -0.95 18.86
N PRO A 63 -17.64 -0.73 20.19
CA PRO A 63 -16.73 0.10 20.99
C PRO A 63 -15.30 -0.42 21.06
N ASN A 64 -15.14 -1.74 21.00
CA ASN A 64 -13.82 -2.39 20.99
C ASN A 64 -13.41 -2.83 19.60
N GLY A 65 -14.06 -2.28 18.57
CA GLY A 65 -13.76 -2.59 17.19
C GLY A 65 -12.56 -1.81 16.64
N GLY A 66 -12.32 -2.00 15.38
CA GLY A 66 -11.23 -1.35 14.66
C GLY A 66 -10.76 -2.20 13.51
N PHE A 67 -9.58 -1.86 12.99
CA PHE A 67 -8.97 -2.56 11.86
C PHE A 67 -7.80 -3.41 12.34
N TYR A 68 -7.60 -4.53 11.68
CA TYR A 68 -6.53 -5.46 12.01
C TYR A 68 -6.18 -6.32 10.80
N LEU A 69 -5.06 -7.04 10.88
CA LEU A 69 -4.65 -7.99 9.85
C LEU A 69 -4.57 -9.39 10.45
N THR A 70 -5.21 -10.35 9.78
CA THR A 70 -5.03 -11.77 10.06
C THR A 70 -3.73 -12.25 9.40
N GLU A 71 -3.29 -13.46 9.72
CA GLU A 71 -2.13 -14.05 9.03
C GLU A 71 -2.38 -14.18 7.53
N GLU A 72 -3.62 -14.48 7.15
CA GLU A 72 -4.02 -14.53 5.74
C GLU A 72 -3.87 -13.16 5.06
N ASN A 73 -4.33 -12.09 5.72
CA ASN A 73 -4.18 -10.72 5.20
C ASN A 73 -2.70 -10.38 5.00
N LYS A 74 -1.85 -10.70 5.98
CA LYS A 74 -0.41 -10.41 5.93
C LYS A 74 0.33 -11.19 4.86
N GLY A 75 -0.18 -12.35 4.49
CA GLY A 75 0.41 -13.20 3.44
C GLY A 75 0.15 -12.70 2.03
N GLN A 76 -0.76 -11.76 1.85
CA GLN A 76 -1.05 -11.20 0.54
C GLN A 76 0.15 -10.40 0.02
N LYS A 77 0.32 -10.37 -1.30
CA LYS A 77 1.37 -9.55 -1.92
C LYS A 77 1.00 -8.07 -1.84
N LEU A 78 2.00 -7.21 -1.68
CA LEU A 78 1.73 -5.77 -1.57
C LEU A 78 1.01 -5.23 -2.80
N LEU A 79 1.24 -5.82 -3.97
CA LEU A 79 0.57 -5.44 -5.21
C LEU A 79 -0.96 -5.48 -5.11
N VAL A 80 -1.51 -6.34 -4.25
CA VAL A 80 -2.96 -6.45 -4.06
C VAL A 80 -3.57 -5.11 -3.64
N ILE A 81 -2.89 -4.34 -2.81
CA ILE A 81 -3.37 -3.03 -2.37
C ILE A 81 -3.53 -2.09 -3.57
N VAL A 82 -2.49 -2.02 -4.41
CA VAL A 82 -2.50 -1.16 -5.60
C VAL A 82 -3.59 -1.61 -6.58
N ASP A 83 -3.71 -2.92 -6.79
CA ASP A 83 -4.71 -3.48 -7.68
C ASP A 83 -6.14 -3.13 -7.23
N LYS A 84 -6.43 -3.24 -5.94
CA LYS A 84 -7.77 -2.97 -5.41
C LYS A 84 -8.13 -1.49 -5.38
N ILE A 85 -7.14 -0.60 -5.27
CA ILE A 85 -7.37 0.85 -5.20
C ILE A 85 -7.32 1.49 -6.58
N ASP A 86 -6.22 1.30 -7.31
CA ASP A 86 -5.97 1.96 -8.59
C ASP A 86 -6.27 1.09 -9.81
N GLY A 87 -6.22 -0.25 -9.64
CA GLY A 87 -6.06 -1.15 -10.76
C GLY A 87 -4.61 -1.13 -11.25
N LEU A 88 -4.24 -2.11 -12.04
CA LEU A 88 -2.86 -2.25 -12.51
C LEU A 88 -2.54 -1.44 -13.77
N SER A 89 -3.57 -0.92 -14.44
CA SER A 89 -3.39 -0.17 -15.70
C SER A 89 -2.53 1.07 -15.51
N LYS A 90 -2.67 1.75 -14.38
CA LYS A 90 -1.88 2.96 -14.07
C LYS A 90 -0.38 2.70 -14.07
N LEU A 91 0.04 1.53 -13.61
CA LEU A 91 1.45 1.13 -13.61
C LEU A 91 2.00 0.87 -15.01
N LYS A 92 1.13 0.73 -15.98
CA LYS A 92 1.48 0.48 -17.39
C LYS A 92 1.35 1.71 -18.28
N GLU A 93 0.86 2.83 -17.75
CA GLU A 93 0.67 4.05 -18.51
C GLU A 93 2.02 4.64 -18.94
N CYS A 94 2.03 5.22 -20.13
CA CYS A 94 3.21 5.92 -20.64
C CYS A 94 3.51 7.16 -19.78
N VAL A 95 4.77 7.34 -19.42
CA VAL A 95 5.23 8.49 -18.63
C VAL A 95 4.93 9.82 -19.32
N LEU A 96 5.01 9.83 -20.67
CA LEU A 96 4.72 11.01 -21.47
C LEU A 96 3.23 11.14 -21.80
N GLY A 97 2.40 10.19 -21.38
CA GLY A 97 0.96 10.23 -21.63
C GLY A 97 0.54 9.86 -23.04
N LEU A 98 1.42 9.21 -23.80
CA LEU A 98 1.12 8.80 -25.17
C LEU A 98 0.28 7.52 -25.19
N SER A 99 -0.84 7.54 -25.90
CA SER A 99 -1.80 6.44 -25.91
C SER A 99 -1.30 5.16 -26.59
N ASN A 100 -0.36 5.28 -27.52
CA ASN A 100 0.12 4.15 -28.31
C ASN A 100 1.54 3.70 -27.94
N CYS A 101 2.04 4.12 -26.78
CA CYS A 101 3.37 3.71 -26.34
C CYS A 101 3.38 2.22 -25.98
N SER A 102 4.29 1.46 -26.58
CA SER A 102 4.45 0.03 -26.32
C SER A 102 5.89 -0.39 -26.60
N SER A 103 6.21 -1.65 -26.32
CA SER A 103 7.53 -2.18 -26.64
C SER A 103 7.82 -2.21 -28.14
N GLU A 104 6.77 -2.31 -28.96
CA GLU A 104 6.89 -2.29 -30.41
C GLU A 104 6.97 -0.86 -30.98
N LYS A 105 6.27 0.07 -30.33
CA LYS A 105 6.26 1.49 -30.69
C LYS A 105 6.60 2.33 -29.47
N PRO A 106 7.87 2.30 -29.02
CA PRO A 106 8.25 2.97 -27.79
C PRO A 106 8.29 4.49 -27.93
N CYS A 107 7.87 5.18 -26.85
CA CYS A 107 8.06 6.62 -26.74
C CYS A 107 9.55 6.93 -26.50
N PRO A 108 9.96 8.21 -26.61
CA PRO A 108 11.37 8.58 -26.45
C PRO A 108 12.02 8.14 -25.14
N VAL A 109 11.25 7.98 -24.06
CA VAL A 109 11.80 7.60 -22.74
C VAL A 109 11.43 6.17 -22.33
N HIS A 110 10.78 5.41 -23.21
CA HIS A 110 10.28 4.06 -22.89
C HIS A 110 11.37 3.13 -22.34
N LYS A 111 12.51 3.09 -23.02
CA LYS A 111 13.62 2.21 -22.64
C LYS A 111 14.23 2.58 -21.30
N MET A 112 14.18 3.85 -20.92
CA MET A 112 14.69 4.31 -19.61
C MET A 112 13.73 3.97 -18.48
N VAL A 113 12.43 4.04 -18.74
CA VAL A 113 11.39 3.87 -17.70
C VAL A 113 11.01 2.40 -17.50
N GLN A 114 10.99 1.62 -18.58
CA GLN A 114 10.52 0.23 -18.52
C GLN A 114 11.25 -0.64 -17.48
N PRO A 115 12.58 -0.62 -17.36
CA PRO A 115 13.26 -1.39 -16.33
C PRO A 115 12.85 -0.99 -14.92
N LEU A 116 12.62 0.30 -14.68
CA LEU A 116 12.20 0.82 -13.37
C LEU A 116 10.81 0.31 -13.01
N ARG A 117 9.88 0.35 -13.96
CA ARG A 117 8.52 -0.16 -13.76
C ARG A 117 8.51 -1.66 -13.53
N LYS A 118 9.29 -2.39 -14.32
CA LYS A 118 9.38 -3.84 -14.21
C LYS A 118 9.92 -4.24 -12.84
N ASN A 119 10.97 -3.57 -12.37
CA ASN A 119 11.53 -3.83 -11.06
C ASN A 119 10.52 -3.51 -9.95
N PHE A 120 9.84 -2.37 -10.05
CA PHE A 120 8.82 -1.97 -9.08
C PHE A 120 7.69 -3.00 -8.99
N LEU A 121 7.14 -3.42 -10.14
CA LEU A 121 6.10 -4.44 -10.20
C LEU A 121 6.56 -5.77 -9.62
N ASN A 122 7.76 -6.20 -9.96
CA ASN A 122 8.32 -7.46 -9.46
C ASN A 122 8.45 -7.44 -7.94
N GLU A 123 8.93 -6.35 -7.36
CA GLU A 123 9.06 -6.22 -5.91
C GLU A 123 7.69 -6.26 -5.22
N LEU A 124 6.70 -5.55 -5.77
CA LEU A 124 5.35 -5.55 -5.21
C LEU A 124 4.65 -6.90 -5.34
N SER A 125 4.90 -7.62 -6.44
CA SER A 125 4.23 -8.89 -6.71
C SER A 125 4.91 -10.09 -6.04
N ASN A 126 6.18 -9.98 -5.68
CA ASN A 126 6.94 -11.08 -5.10
C ASN A 126 7.09 -11.01 -3.59
N ASN A 127 6.74 -9.90 -2.98
CA ASN A 127 6.89 -9.71 -1.53
C ASN A 127 5.55 -9.49 -0.86
N SER A 128 5.35 -10.15 0.27
CA SER A 128 4.11 -10.03 1.05
C SER A 128 4.08 -8.76 1.88
N ILE A 129 2.89 -8.42 2.35
CA ILE A 129 2.68 -7.35 3.32
C ILE A 129 3.56 -7.59 4.55
N ALA A 130 3.58 -8.84 5.05
CA ALA A 130 4.42 -9.22 6.19
C ALA A 130 5.91 -8.94 5.95
N THR A 131 6.40 -9.22 4.74
CA THR A 131 7.80 -8.98 4.39
C THR A 131 8.15 -7.50 4.46
N PHE A 132 7.32 -6.64 3.89
CA PHE A 132 7.53 -5.20 3.95
C PHE A 132 7.44 -4.66 5.38
N ALA A 133 6.46 -5.12 6.15
CA ALA A 133 6.32 -4.71 7.55
C ALA A 133 7.54 -5.12 8.38
N LYS A 134 8.08 -6.32 8.13
CA LYS A 134 9.27 -6.80 8.82
C LYS A 134 10.48 -5.89 8.56
N ARG A 135 10.63 -5.39 7.34
CA ARG A 135 11.72 -4.45 7.01
C ARG A 135 11.57 -3.15 7.79
N VAL A 136 10.34 -2.67 8.00
CA VAL A 136 10.07 -1.50 8.83
C VAL A 136 10.45 -1.78 10.29
N GLN A 137 10.04 -2.92 10.82
CA GLN A 137 10.31 -3.31 12.21
C GLN A 137 11.81 -3.46 12.48
N GLN A 138 12.57 -3.89 11.49
CA GLN A 138 14.03 -4.06 11.60
C GLN A 138 14.79 -2.75 11.41
N GLY A 139 14.09 -1.64 11.19
CA GLY A 139 14.75 -0.34 10.97
C GLY A 139 15.42 -0.20 9.61
N LYS A 140 15.13 -1.10 8.66
CA LYS A 140 15.69 -1.06 7.30
C LYS A 140 14.94 -0.10 6.40
N THR A 141 13.64 0.10 6.65
CA THR A 141 12.78 1.03 5.93
C THR A 141 11.88 1.74 6.95
N PHE A 142 11.24 2.84 6.53
CA PHE A 142 10.47 3.69 7.44
C PHE A 142 9.17 4.13 6.79
N LEU A 143 8.06 4.04 7.53
CA LEU A 143 6.76 4.51 7.06
C LEU A 143 6.58 6.00 7.31
N SER A 144 7.04 6.47 8.46
CA SER A 144 6.97 7.87 8.85
C SER A 144 8.20 8.18 9.68
N PRO A 145 9.27 8.70 9.07
CA PRO A 145 10.52 8.94 9.79
C PRO A 145 10.29 9.78 11.05
N GLY A 146 10.76 9.26 12.19
CA GLY A 146 10.65 9.93 13.48
C GLY A 146 9.34 9.68 14.23
N LYS A 147 8.35 9.03 13.62
CA LYS A 147 7.06 8.72 14.27
C LYS A 147 6.86 7.24 14.55
N LEU A 148 7.00 6.41 13.53
CA LEU A 148 6.69 4.98 13.65
C LEU A 148 7.87 4.12 14.07
N ASN A 149 9.08 4.61 13.93
CA ASN A 149 10.29 3.87 14.24
C ASN A 149 11.03 4.42 15.47
N SER A 150 10.40 5.34 16.14
CA SER A 150 10.96 5.92 17.38
C SER A 150 10.47 5.17 18.61
#